data_594093c965c57bc0113e79390af832c6
#
_entry.id   594093c965c57bc0113e79390af832c6
#
_cell.length_a   1.000
_cell.length_b   1.000
_cell.length_c   1.000
_cell.angle_alpha   90.00
_cell.angle_beta   90.00
_cell.angle_gamma   90.00
#
_symmetry.space_group_name_H-M   'P 1'
#
loop_
_entity.id
_entity.type
_entity.pdbx_description
1 polymer ?
#
loop_
_entity_poly.entity_id
_entity_poly.type
_entity_poly.pdbx_seq_one_letter_code
_entity_poly.pdbx_strand_id
1 'polypeptide(L)'
;MSSPSVVVRTLRQRVAASLSPEQQAARLAAFAKRDLAQRIARGEAPPVYRRFVDGREGAAEETVRAGGAILYRFQALGQAALFGLDYARAASLPSSAKFKAGFFFAVRGRMIRPESFDPQKVDADVKELFLLNNLPFQRQVSDGWAGTRQVDYHSAEKEFWTQTMRAIRRRYPQLEADYVARMLFPGQWRYKRPGRNQGKPVDSPAIRIAIKR
;
A
#
# COMPACT_ATOMS: atom_id res chain seq x y z
N MET A 1 5.11 12.12 20.88
CA MET A 1 3.90 11.81 20.09
C MET A 1 4.32 10.82 19.00
N SER A 2 3.94 9.55 19.16
CA SER A 2 4.42 8.46 18.26
C SER A 2 3.72 8.52 16.91
N SER A 3 4.51 8.54 15.83
CA SER A 3 3.99 8.52 14.43
C SER A 3 3.22 7.23 14.16
N PRO A 4 1.99 7.31 13.63
CA PRO A 4 1.13 6.15 13.41
C PRO A 4 1.44 5.34 12.15
N SER A 5 2.58 5.58 11.50
CA SER A 5 2.94 4.99 10.20
C SER A 5 3.49 3.57 10.25
N VAL A 6 3.74 3.09 11.44
CA VAL A 6 4.19 1.72 11.70
C VAL A 6 3.39 1.24 12.87
N VAL A 7 2.63 0.16 12.73
CA VAL A 7 2.07 -0.52 13.90
C VAL A 7 3.25 -1.21 14.60
N VAL A 8 4.03 -0.41 15.32
CA VAL A 8 5.08 -0.88 16.22
C VAL A 8 4.39 -1.32 17.49
N ARG A 9 4.17 -2.61 17.66
CA ARG A 9 3.67 -3.15 18.91
C ARG A 9 4.78 -3.87 19.63
N THR A 10 5.30 -3.24 20.67
CA THR A 10 6.21 -3.90 21.61
C THR A 10 5.36 -4.78 22.54
N LEU A 11 5.46 -6.10 22.37
CA LEU A 11 4.84 -7.05 23.28
C LEU A 11 5.72 -7.16 24.51
N ARG A 12 5.37 -6.39 25.56
CA ARG A 12 5.94 -6.56 26.89
C ARG A 12 4.93 -7.35 27.73
N GLN A 13 5.22 -8.60 28.00
CA GLN A 13 4.44 -9.37 28.94
C GLN A 13 5.12 -9.30 30.31
N ARG A 14 4.40 -8.83 31.35
CA ARG A 14 4.80 -9.07 32.74
C ARG A 14 4.57 -10.54 33.04
N VAL A 15 5.62 -11.32 33.05
CA VAL A 15 5.57 -12.73 33.47
C VAL A 15 5.75 -12.77 34.98
N ALA A 16 4.94 -13.55 35.67
CA ALA A 16 4.97 -13.69 37.11
C ALA A 16 6.42 -13.96 37.60
N ALA A 17 6.81 -13.30 38.68
CA ALA A 17 8.17 -13.31 39.25
C ALA A 17 8.70 -14.73 39.67
N SER A 18 7.87 -15.77 39.54
CA SER A 18 8.19 -17.15 39.92
C SER A 18 8.80 -18.02 38.82
N LEU A 19 8.99 -17.46 37.58
CA LEU A 19 9.52 -18.26 36.47
C LEU A 19 11.02 -18.00 36.30
N SER A 20 11.76 -19.05 35.88
CA SER A 20 13.15 -18.91 35.53
C SER A 20 13.31 -17.97 34.30
N PRO A 21 14.47 -17.28 34.12
CA PRO A 21 14.73 -16.43 32.96
C PRO A 21 14.47 -17.12 31.63
N GLU A 22 14.83 -18.40 31.48
CA GLU A 22 14.62 -19.20 30.28
C GLU A 22 13.12 -19.47 30.04
N GLN A 23 12.37 -19.77 31.10
CA GLN A 23 10.91 -19.95 31.01
C GLN A 23 10.20 -18.66 30.63
N GLN A 24 10.66 -17.50 31.13
CA GLN A 24 10.14 -16.20 30.76
C GLN A 24 10.36 -15.91 29.26
N ALA A 25 11.58 -16.16 28.77
CA ALA A 25 11.94 -15.98 27.36
C ALA A 25 11.11 -16.91 26.45
N ALA A 26 11.03 -18.19 26.78
CA ALA A 26 10.25 -19.17 26.01
C ALA A 26 8.75 -18.82 25.94
N ARG A 27 8.16 -18.37 27.05
CA ARG A 27 6.75 -17.93 27.08
C ARG A 27 6.52 -16.66 26.26
N LEU A 28 7.44 -15.71 26.32
CA LEU A 28 7.36 -14.49 25.50
C LEU A 28 7.41 -14.84 24.01
N ALA A 29 8.34 -15.68 23.59
CA ALA A 29 8.45 -16.13 22.21
C ALA A 29 7.18 -16.86 21.72
N ALA A 30 6.68 -17.82 22.50
CA ALA A 30 5.46 -18.55 22.17
C ALA A 30 4.23 -17.64 22.09
N PHE A 31 4.10 -16.68 23.00
CA PHE A 31 3.03 -15.69 22.97
C PHE A 31 3.12 -14.81 21.74
N ALA A 32 4.29 -14.27 21.42
CA ALA A 32 4.50 -13.39 20.28
C ALA A 32 4.12 -14.07 18.96
N LYS A 33 4.55 -15.31 18.75
CA LYS A 33 4.19 -16.11 17.56
C LYS A 33 2.69 -16.34 17.44
N ARG A 34 2.04 -16.72 18.53
CA ARG A 34 0.60 -16.97 18.55
C ARG A 34 -0.20 -15.69 18.30
N ASP A 35 0.14 -14.57 18.95
CA ASP A 35 -0.54 -13.29 18.77
C ASP A 35 -0.37 -12.78 17.33
N LEU A 36 0.83 -12.89 16.75
CA LEU A 36 1.09 -12.56 15.36
C LEU A 36 0.22 -13.39 14.40
N ALA A 37 0.21 -14.70 14.55
CA ALA A 37 -0.59 -15.58 13.70
C ALA A 37 -2.10 -15.27 13.80
N GLN A 38 -2.60 -15.01 15.01
CA GLN A 38 -4.00 -14.65 15.23
C GLN A 38 -4.35 -13.30 14.57
N ARG A 39 -3.47 -12.29 14.66
CA ARG A 39 -3.70 -10.97 14.04
C ARG A 39 -3.71 -11.06 12.52
N ILE A 40 -2.79 -11.84 11.94
CA ILE A 40 -2.76 -12.08 10.50
C ILE A 40 -4.04 -12.81 10.07
N ALA A 41 -4.47 -13.85 10.78
CA ALA A 41 -5.68 -14.58 10.47
C ALA A 41 -6.97 -13.73 10.55
N ARG A 42 -7.01 -12.76 11.47
CA ARG A 42 -8.14 -11.81 11.60
C ARG A 42 -8.06 -10.63 10.62
N GLY A 43 -7.00 -10.52 9.81
CA GLY A 43 -6.78 -9.37 8.93
C GLY A 43 -6.41 -8.07 9.65
N GLU A 44 -6.09 -8.14 10.95
CA GLU A 44 -5.65 -7.00 11.77
C GLU A 44 -4.20 -6.59 11.47
N ALA A 45 -3.42 -7.52 10.91
CA ALA A 45 -2.03 -7.30 10.50
C ALA A 45 -1.78 -7.91 9.12
N PRO A 46 -0.97 -7.25 8.27
CA PRO A 46 -0.57 -7.83 7.00
C PRO A 46 0.40 -9.00 7.22
N PRO A 47 0.43 -9.99 6.29
CA PRO A 47 1.32 -11.14 6.42
C PRO A 47 2.80 -10.82 6.18
N VAL A 48 3.10 -9.62 5.67
CA VAL A 48 4.46 -9.17 5.42
C VAL A 48 4.92 -8.23 6.53
N TYR A 49 5.98 -8.63 7.22
CA TYR A 49 6.55 -7.89 8.35
C TYR A 49 8.07 -8.12 8.46
N ARG A 50 8.74 -7.20 9.12
CA ARG A 50 10.13 -7.37 9.58
C ARG A 50 10.09 -7.67 11.08
N ARG A 51 10.87 -8.64 11.50
CA ARG A 51 10.95 -9.08 12.89
C ARG A 51 12.25 -8.56 13.52
N PHE A 52 12.13 -8.07 14.75
CA PHE A 52 13.26 -7.64 15.57
C PHE A 52 13.14 -8.30 16.94
N VAL A 53 14.21 -8.95 17.38
CA VAL A 53 14.32 -9.57 18.71
C VAL A 53 15.49 -8.92 19.43
N ASP A 54 15.22 -8.28 20.56
CA ASP A 54 16.22 -7.49 21.31
C ASP A 54 17.02 -6.52 20.43
N GLY A 55 16.32 -5.88 19.47
CA GLY A 55 16.89 -4.95 18.51
C GLY A 55 17.59 -5.59 17.30
N ARG A 56 17.76 -6.91 17.26
CA ARG A 56 18.37 -7.63 16.12
C ARG A 56 17.31 -8.03 15.10
N GLU A 57 17.47 -7.50 13.89
CA GLU A 57 16.57 -7.83 12.78
C GLU A 57 16.75 -9.27 12.30
N GLY A 58 15.62 -9.94 12.00
CA GLY A 58 15.59 -11.30 11.47
C GLY A 58 15.86 -12.40 12.51
N ALA A 59 16.27 -12.05 13.73
CA ALA A 59 16.53 -13.03 14.78
C ALA A 59 15.26 -13.84 15.12
N ALA A 60 15.41 -15.13 15.44
CA ALA A 60 14.29 -15.97 15.82
C ALA A 60 13.70 -15.51 17.17
N GLU A 61 12.39 -15.65 17.35
CA GLU A 61 11.70 -15.24 18.59
C GLU A 61 12.27 -15.94 19.82
N GLU A 62 12.72 -17.19 19.65
CA GLU A 62 13.32 -18.02 20.71
C GLU A 62 14.62 -17.44 21.24
N THR A 63 15.26 -16.56 20.52
CA THR A 63 16.52 -15.91 20.96
C THR A 63 16.29 -14.70 21.87
N VAL A 64 15.04 -14.40 22.20
CA VAL A 64 14.71 -13.31 23.12
C VAL A 64 15.26 -13.61 24.50
N ARG A 65 15.81 -12.58 25.16
CA ARG A 65 16.28 -12.69 26.55
C ARG A 65 15.15 -12.49 27.55
N ALA A 66 15.33 -12.92 28.76
CA ALA A 66 14.41 -12.61 29.84
C ALA A 66 14.33 -11.06 29.99
N GLY A 67 13.10 -10.52 30.01
CA GLY A 67 12.89 -9.08 29.97
C GLY A 67 13.19 -8.38 28.66
N GLY A 68 13.57 -9.11 27.61
CA GLY A 68 13.78 -8.62 26.26
C GLY A 68 12.49 -8.21 25.54
N ALA A 69 12.58 -7.85 24.26
CA ALA A 69 11.46 -7.39 23.45
C ALA A 69 11.45 -8.06 22.08
N ILE A 70 10.25 -8.45 21.64
CA ILE A 70 9.98 -8.89 20.27
C ILE A 70 9.12 -7.83 19.60
N LEU A 71 9.58 -7.33 18.45
CA LEU A 71 8.94 -6.29 17.69
C LEU A 71 8.65 -6.76 16.28
N TYR A 72 7.40 -6.65 15.83
CA TYR A 72 7.01 -6.84 14.44
C TYR A 72 6.70 -5.51 13.80
N ARG A 73 7.38 -5.22 12.70
CA ARG A 73 7.20 -4.01 11.90
C ARG A 73 6.49 -4.39 10.61
N PHE A 74 5.22 -4.03 10.50
CA PHE A 74 4.41 -4.34 9.34
C PHE A 74 4.60 -3.31 8.23
N GLN A 75 4.65 -3.79 6.97
CA GLN A 75 4.83 -2.97 5.78
C GLN A 75 3.59 -3.09 4.88
N ALA A 76 2.49 -2.55 5.36
CA ALA A 76 1.22 -2.67 4.66
C ALA A 76 1.12 -1.78 3.41
N LEU A 77 1.70 -0.57 3.43
CA LEU A 77 1.56 0.40 2.33
C LEU A 77 2.14 -0.12 1.01
N GLY A 78 3.36 -0.62 1.03
CA GLY A 78 4.01 -1.14 -0.17
C GLY A 78 3.27 -2.34 -0.77
N GLN A 79 2.83 -3.26 0.08
CA GLN A 79 2.07 -4.44 -0.35
C GLN A 79 0.68 -4.06 -0.89
N ALA A 80 0.00 -3.11 -0.25
CA ALA A 80 -1.29 -2.61 -0.72
C ALA A 80 -1.16 -1.89 -2.06
N ALA A 81 -0.05 -1.19 -2.29
CA ALA A 81 0.24 -0.53 -3.56
C ALA A 81 0.43 -1.54 -4.70
N LEU A 82 1.23 -2.59 -4.49
CA LEU A 82 1.41 -3.66 -5.48
C LEU A 82 0.09 -4.37 -5.76
N PHE A 83 -0.64 -4.76 -4.72
CA PHE A 83 -1.97 -5.36 -4.90
C PHE A 83 -2.90 -4.44 -5.70
N GLY A 84 -2.92 -3.14 -5.39
CA GLY A 84 -3.70 -2.14 -6.12
C GLY A 84 -3.30 -2.02 -7.59
N LEU A 85 -2.00 -2.08 -7.89
CA LEU A 85 -1.48 -2.08 -9.26
C LEU A 85 -1.94 -3.32 -10.03
N ASP A 86 -1.79 -4.51 -9.45
CA ASP A 86 -2.17 -5.77 -10.10
C ASP A 86 -3.67 -5.79 -10.36
N TYR A 87 -4.47 -5.36 -9.38
CA TYR A 87 -5.91 -5.25 -9.53
C TYR A 87 -6.30 -4.23 -10.62
N ALA A 88 -5.69 -3.04 -10.62
CA ALA A 88 -5.94 -2.01 -11.63
C ALA A 88 -5.56 -2.48 -13.04
N ARG A 89 -4.46 -3.20 -13.18
CA ARG A 89 -4.05 -3.81 -14.45
C ARG A 89 -4.99 -4.90 -14.93
N ALA A 90 -5.54 -5.70 -14.01
CA ALA A 90 -6.50 -6.75 -14.32
C ALA A 90 -7.89 -6.18 -14.64
N ALA A 91 -8.34 -5.18 -13.88
CA ALA A 91 -9.63 -4.52 -14.05
C ALA A 91 -9.66 -3.54 -15.24
N SER A 92 -8.49 -3.07 -15.71
CA SER A 92 -8.41 -2.21 -16.89
C SER A 92 -8.71 -3.02 -18.16
N LEU A 93 -9.40 -2.36 -19.10
CA LEU A 93 -9.72 -2.95 -20.40
C LEU A 93 -8.53 -3.64 -21.07
N PRO A 94 -8.78 -4.74 -21.81
CA PRO A 94 -7.72 -5.45 -22.55
C PRO A 94 -7.01 -4.59 -23.60
N SER A 95 -7.49 -3.39 -23.87
CA SER A 95 -7.25 -2.62 -25.08
C SER A 95 -5.87 -2.02 -25.24
N SER A 96 -5.02 -1.91 -24.25
CA SER A 96 -3.65 -1.52 -24.57
C SER A 96 -2.60 -1.91 -23.55
N ALA A 97 -1.59 -2.63 -24.01
CA ALA A 97 -0.35 -2.84 -23.28
C ALA A 97 0.23 -1.49 -22.78
N LYS A 98 0.09 -0.40 -23.57
CA LYS A 98 0.50 0.96 -23.18
C LYS A 98 -0.20 1.46 -21.93
N PHE A 99 -1.52 1.21 -21.78
CA PHE A 99 -2.25 1.63 -20.59
C PHE A 99 -1.72 0.91 -19.35
N LYS A 100 -1.57 -0.42 -19.44
CA LYS A 100 -1.03 -1.24 -18.34
C LYS A 100 0.40 -0.87 -17.97
N ALA A 101 1.22 -0.48 -18.96
CA ALA A 101 2.59 -0.01 -18.75
C ALA A 101 2.67 1.43 -18.20
N GLY A 102 1.60 2.21 -18.35
CA GLY A 102 1.54 3.59 -17.89
C GLY A 102 1.40 3.79 -16.38
N PHE A 103 1.11 2.74 -15.62
CA PHE A 103 1.01 2.82 -14.17
C PHE A 103 2.36 3.09 -13.50
N PHE A 104 2.32 3.86 -12.43
CA PHE A 104 3.47 4.13 -11.58
C PHE A 104 3.00 4.47 -10.16
N PHE A 105 3.94 4.49 -9.23
CA PHE A 105 3.71 4.94 -7.86
C PHE A 105 4.29 6.33 -7.64
N ALA A 106 3.67 7.12 -6.79
CA ALA A 106 4.26 8.34 -6.26
C ALA A 106 4.42 8.21 -4.75
N VAL A 107 5.67 8.31 -4.29
CA VAL A 107 6.05 8.23 -2.88
C VAL A 107 6.85 9.46 -2.55
N ARG A 108 6.40 10.26 -1.58
CA ARG A 108 7.06 11.54 -1.20
C ARG A 108 7.33 12.45 -2.42
N GLY A 109 6.37 12.52 -3.36
CA GLY A 109 6.51 13.33 -4.57
C GLY A 109 7.44 12.76 -5.64
N ARG A 110 8.08 11.61 -5.40
CA ARG A 110 8.90 10.92 -6.40
C ARG A 110 8.08 9.89 -7.16
N MET A 111 8.23 9.89 -8.48
CA MET A 111 7.64 8.86 -9.35
C MET A 111 8.53 7.62 -9.33
N ILE A 112 7.94 6.47 -9.08
CA ILE A 112 8.62 5.17 -9.07
C ILE A 112 7.91 4.24 -10.04
N ARG A 113 8.66 3.70 -11.00
CA ARG A 113 8.13 2.70 -11.92
C ARG A 113 7.86 1.39 -11.18
N PRO A 114 6.83 0.61 -11.59
CA PRO A 114 6.53 -0.67 -10.95
C PRO A 114 7.71 -1.63 -10.89
N GLU A 115 8.54 -1.64 -11.93
CA GLU A 115 9.71 -2.51 -12.04
C GLU A 115 10.82 -2.16 -11.03
N SER A 116 10.82 -0.91 -10.57
CA SER A 116 11.79 -0.39 -9.58
C SER A 116 11.18 -0.24 -8.19
N PHE A 117 9.91 -0.60 -8.02
CA PHE A 117 9.21 -0.46 -6.77
C PHE A 117 9.42 -1.67 -5.87
N ASP A 118 10.13 -1.48 -4.78
CA ASP A 118 10.29 -2.51 -3.75
C ASP A 118 9.35 -2.20 -2.56
N PRO A 119 8.32 -3.03 -2.34
CA PRO A 119 7.35 -2.80 -1.27
C PRO A 119 7.98 -2.86 0.12
N GLN A 120 9.13 -3.55 0.25
CA GLN A 120 9.84 -3.67 1.53
C GLN A 120 10.69 -2.44 1.85
N LYS A 121 11.02 -1.63 0.84
CA LYS A 121 11.77 -0.39 0.97
C LYS A 121 10.90 0.85 1.19
N VAL A 122 9.57 0.68 1.25
CA VAL A 122 8.70 1.77 1.66
C VAL A 122 8.97 2.06 3.12
N ASP A 123 9.65 3.19 3.39
CA ASP A 123 10.09 3.57 4.73
C ASP A 123 8.92 3.65 5.72
N ALA A 124 9.24 3.38 6.98
CA ALA A 124 8.25 3.37 8.05
C ALA A 124 7.57 4.72 8.32
N ASP A 125 8.21 5.80 7.92
CA ASP A 125 7.71 7.16 8.07
C ASP A 125 6.90 7.64 6.85
N VAL A 126 6.80 6.83 5.77
CA VAL A 126 5.87 7.07 4.67
C VAL A 126 4.45 6.87 5.17
N LYS A 127 3.68 7.95 5.22
CA LYS A 127 2.28 7.94 5.68
C LYS A 127 1.29 7.64 4.57
N GLU A 128 1.66 7.93 3.34
CA GLU A 128 0.82 7.75 2.16
C GLU A 128 1.66 7.56 0.91
N LEU A 129 1.07 6.91 -0.07
CA LEU A 129 1.57 6.81 -1.44
C LEU A 129 0.38 6.83 -2.41
N PHE A 130 0.68 7.03 -3.68
CA PHE A 130 -0.33 7.13 -4.72
C PHE A 130 -0.03 6.14 -5.84
N LEU A 131 -1.09 5.52 -6.35
CA LEU A 131 -1.09 4.74 -7.59
C LEU A 131 -1.71 5.60 -8.69
N LEU A 132 -0.97 5.82 -9.76
CA LEU A 132 -1.34 6.69 -10.88
C LEU A 132 -1.08 6.01 -12.22
N ASN A 133 -1.59 6.66 -13.28
CA ASN A 133 -1.23 6.34 -14.66
C ASN A 133 -0.79 7.62 -15.38
N ASN A 134 0.31 7.58 -16.14
CA ASN A 134 0.89 8.76 -16.79
C ASN A 134 0.35 9.02 -18.20
N LEU A 135 -0.59 8.24 -18.68
CA LEU A 135 -1.11 8.43 -20.03
C LEU A 135 -2.16 9.54 -20.09
N PRO A 136 -2.13 10.38 -21.15
CA PRO A 136 -3.03 11.53 -21.26
C PRO A 136 -4.50 11.14 -21.44
N PHE A 137 -4.77 9.92 -21.88
CA PHE A 137 -6.12 9.41 -22.12
C PHE A 137 -6.66 8.53 -20.97
N GLN A 138 -5.97 8.46 -19.84
CA GLN A 138 -6.39 7.64 -18.69
C GLN A 138 -7.82 7.96 -18.23
N ARG A 139 -8.21 9.24 -18.27
CA ARG A 139 -9.57 9.65 -17.93
C ARG A 139 -10.59 9.13 -18.93
N GLN A 140 -10.27 9.17 -20.22
CA GLN A 140 -11.15 8.61 -21.25
C GLN A 140 -11.36 7.12 -21.04
N VAL A 141 -10.31 6.38 -20.71
CA VAL A 141 -10.40 4.95 -20.38
C VAL A 141 -11.25 4.73 -19.13
N SER A 142 -11.08 5.55 -18.09
CA SER A 142 -11.89 5.44 -16.87
C SER A 142 -13.34 5.84 -17.09
N ASP A 143 -13.61 6.69 -18.08
CA ASP A 143 -14.96 7.13 -18.46
C ASP A 143 -15.60 6.24 -19.55
N GLY A 144 -14.98 5.11 -19.87
CA GLY A 144 -15.50 4.12 -20.82
C GLY A 144 -15.31 4.48 -22.30
N TRP A 145 -14.24 5.23 -22.63
CA TRP A 145 -13.90 5.54 -24.02
C TRP A 145 -12.94 4.50 -24.61
N ALA A 146 -13.31 3.94 -25.75
CA ALA A 146 -12.43 3.11 -26.57
C ALA A 146 -12.18 3.80 -27.92
N GLY A 147 -10.97 4.29 -28.14
CA GLY A 147 -10.62 5.05 -29.35
C GLY A 147 -11.34 6.39 -29.45
N THR A 148 -12.04 6.64 -30.56
CA THR A 148 -12.81 7.88 -30.80
C THR A 148 -14.29 7.74 -30.47
N ARG A 149 -14.75 6.55 -30.12
CA ARG A 149 -16.16 6.30 -29.76
C ARG A 149 -16.29 6.15 -28.25
N GLN A 150 -17.29 6.84 -27.69
CA GLN A 150 -17.80 6.49 -26.37
C GLN A 150 -18.48 5.13 -26.53
N VAL A 151 -17.91 4.12 -25.92
CA VAL A 151 -18.55 2.83 -25.83
C VAL A 151 -19.45 2.92 -24.62
N ASP A 152 -20.73 2.62 -24.80
CA ASP A 152 -21.70 2.51 -23.71
C ASP A 152 -21.40 1.26 -22.84
N TYR A 153 -20.25 1.26 -22.22
CA TYR A 153 -19.94 0.35 -21.13
C TYR A 153 -20.66 0.88 -19.89
N HIS A 154 -21.98 0.79 -19.94
CA HIS A 154 -22.80 1.06 -18.79
C HIS A 154 -22.32 0.21 -17.63
N SER A 155 -21.70 0.85 -16.68
CA SER A 155 -21.40 0.47 -15.32
C SER A 155 -20.04 -0.16 -14.97
N ALA A 156 -19.35 -0.88 -15.84
CA ALA A 156 -18.15 -1.61 -15.38
C ALA A 156 -16.85 -0.76 -15.34
N GLU A 157 -16.75 0.28 -16.12
CA GLU A 157 -15.46 0.93 -16.41
C GLU A 157 -15.28 2.35 -15.86
N LYS A 158 -16.35 3.10 -15.69
CA LYS A 158 -16.32 4.32 -14.87
C LYS A 158 -15.75 4.04 -13.48
N GLU A 159 -15.67 2.78 -13.13
CA GLU A 159 -15.37 2.33 -11.79
C GLU A 159 -14.04 1.61 -11.60
N PHE A 160 -13.16 1.40 -12.62
CA PHE A 160 -11.98 0.58 -12.36
C PHE A 160 -11.10 1.17 -11.22
N TRP A 161 -10.98 2.49 -11.14
CA TRP A 161 -10.32 3.15 -10.02
C TRP A 161 -11.09 2.94 -8.71
N THR A 162 -12.41 3.07 -8.76
CA THR A 162 -13.28 2.84 -7.59
C THR A 162 -13.27 1.37 -7.17
N GLN A 163 -13.32 0.46 -8.13
CA GLN A 163 -13.20 -0.98 -7.86
C GLN A 163 -11.86 -1.35 -7.27
N THR A 164 -10.76 -0.80 -7.80
CA THR A 164 -9.40 -0.98 -7.26
C THR A 164 -9.31 -0.44 -5.84
N MET A 165 -9.83 0.76 -5.58
CA MET A 165 -9.89 1.34 -4.24
C MET A 165 -10.68 0.44 -3.27
N ARG A 166 -11.86 -0.04 -3.68
CA ARG A 166 -12.69 -0.95 -2.87
C ARG A 166 -11.98 -2.28 -2.60
N ALA A 167 -11.25 -2.80 -3.58
CA ALA A 167 -10.47 -4.03 -3.43
C ALA A 167 -9.32 -3.84 -2.41
N ILE A 168 -8.61 -2.71 -2.48
CA ILE A 168 -7.57 -2.35 -1.49
C ILE A 168 -8.18 -2.27 -0.09
N ARG A 169 -9.30 -1.56 0.08
CA ARG A 169 -9.97 -1.42 1.40
C ARG A 169 -10.39 -2.77 1.98
N ARG A 170 -10.88 -3.68 1.13
CA ARG A 170 -11.28 -5.04 1.58
C ARG A 170 -10.08 -5.88 1.98
N ARG A 171 -8.98 -5.79 1.23
CA ARG A 171 -7.78 -6.61 1.48
C ARG A 171 -6.92 -6.07 2.61
N TYR A 172 -6.92 -4.75 2.81
CA TYR A 172 -6.11 -4.04 3.79
C TYR A 172 -6.98 -3.10 4.63
N PRO A 173 -7.87 -3.63 5.50
CA PRO A 173 -8.83 -2.82 6.27
C PRO A 173 -8.17 -1.84 7.25
N GLN A 174 -6.90 -2.05 7.57
CA GLN A 174 -6.07 -1.17 8.41
C GLN A 174 -5.53 0.06 7.64
N LEU A 175 -5.73 0.12 6.34
CA LEU A 175 -5.34 1.26 5.50
C LEU A 175 -6.56 2.05 5.04
N GLU A 176 -6.32 3.31 4.71
CA GLU A 176 -7.24 4.14 3.92
C GLU A 176 -6.86 4.01 2.44
N ALA A 177 -7.85 3.95 1.57
CA ALA A 177 -7.65 4.07 0.13
C ALA A 177 -8.71 5.01 -0.41
N ASP A 178 -8.31 6.09 -1.09
CA ASP A 178 -9.20 7.13 -1.56
C ASP A 178 -8.96 7.42 -3.03
N TYR A 179 -10.05 7.71 -3.74
CA TYR A 179 -9.97 8.19 -5.10
C TYR A 179 -9.66 9.71 -5.11
N VAL A 180 -8.61 10.06 -5.82
CA VAL A 180 -8.19 11.45 -6.04
C VAL A 180 -8.45 11.79 -7.51
N ALA A 181 -9.40 12.67 -7.78
CA ALA A 181 -9.81 13.01 -9.14
C ALA A 181 -8.72 13.73 -9.95
N ARG A 182 -7.87 14.49 -9.26
CA ARG A 182 -6.79 15.28 -9.86
C ARG A 182 -5.54 15.21 -9.02
N MET A 183 -4.48 14.70 -9.58
CA MET A 183 -3.16 14.76 -9.00
C MET A 183 -2.18 15.41 -9.96
N LEU A 184 -1.31 16.27 -9.43
CA LEU A 184 -0.22 16.90 -10.19
C LEU A 184 1.09 16.16 -9.88
N PHE A 185 1.88 15.90 -10.91
CA PHE A 185 3.18 15.24 -10.77
C PHE A 185 4.18 15.73 -11.84
N PRO A 186 5.46 15.65 -11.60
CA PRO A 186 6.49 16.02 -12.57
C PRO A 186 6.37 15.21 -13.87
N GLY A 187 6.54 15.87 -15.02
CA GLY A 187 6.46 15.21 -16.32
C GLY A 187 5.05 14.87 -16.80
N GLN A 188 4.02 15.38 -16.14
CA GLN A 188 2.63 15.20 -16.53
C GLN A 188 2.36 15.80 -17.91
N TRP A 189 1.55 15.09 -18.73
CA TRP A 189 1.11 15.59 -20.03
C TRP A 189 0.36 16.92 -19.91
N ARG A 190 0.58 17.80 -20.90
CA ARG A 190 -0.10 19.10 -20.99
C ARG A 190 -0.85 19.20 -22.31
N TYR A 191 -1.99 19.91 -22.29
CA TYR A 191 -2.78 20.15 -23.47
C TYR A 191 -1.96 20.98 -24.47
N LYS A 192 -1.73 20.42 -25.68
CA LYS A 192 -0.97 21.09 -26.75
C LYS A 192 -1.85 21.89 -27.70
N ARG A 193 -3.13 21.51 -27.83
CA ARG A 193 -4.05 22.17 -28.77
C ARG A 193 -4.37 23.59 -28.30
N PRO A 194 -4.43 24.60 -29.22
CA PRO A 194 -4.90 25.94 -28.90
C PRO A 194 -6.29 25.90 -28.25
N GLY A 195 -6.51 26.72 -27.24
CA GLY A 195 -7.77 26.83 -26.54
C GLY A 195 -7.61 27.10 -25.04
N ARG A 196 -8.73 27.18 -24.32
CA ARG A 196 -8.81 27.54 -22.88
C ARG A 196 -7.89 26.67 -21.96
N ASN A 197 -7.57 25.46 -22.39
CA ASN A 197 -6.79 24.53 -21.60
C ASN A 197 -5.34 24.36 -22.09
N GLN A 198 -4.91 25.09 -23.13
CA GLN A 198 -3.55 25.01 -23.64
C GLN A 198 -2.52 25.24 -22.52
N GLY A 199 -1.51 24.39 -22.46
CA GLY A 199 -0.46 24.45 -21.46
C GLY A 199 -0.84 23.91 -20.07
N LYS A 200 -2.14 23.70 -19.78
CA LYS A 200 -2.57 23.12 -18.50
C LYS A 200 -2.25 21.62 -18.45
N PRO A 201 -1.95 21.09 -17.27
CA PRO A 201 -1.78 19.65 -17.11
C PRO A 201 -3.09 18.91 -17.40
N VAL A 202 -2.98 17.71 -17.98
CA VAL A 202 -4.12 16.83 -18.18
C VAL A 202 -4.52 16.23 -16.83
N ASP A 203 -5.81 16.17 -16.54
CA ASP A 203 -6.31 15.56 -15.30
C ASP A 203 -5.81 14.12 -15.17
N SER A 204 -5.23 13.83 -14.04
CA SER A 204 -4.67 12.52 -13.73
C SER A 204 -5.29 11.98 -12.44
N PRO A 205 -6.28 11.08 -12.55
CA PRO A 205 -6.82 10.42 -11.38
C PRO A 205 -5.79 9.49 -10.73
N ALA A 206 -5.94 9.31 -9.43
CA ALA A 206 -5.05 8.50 -8.61
C ALA A 206 -5.83 7.75 -7.52
N ILE A 207 -5.23 6.71 -6.98
CA ILE A 207 -5.62 6.14 -5.69
C ILE A 207 -4.57 6.56 -4.66
N ARG A 208 -5.00 7.28 -3.64
CA ARG A 208 -4.23 7.52 -2.43
C ARG A 208 -4.37 6.30 -1.53
N ILE A 209 -3.26 5.77 -1.05
CA ILE A 209 -3.22 4.70 -0.06
C ILE A 209 -2.48 5.26 1.14
N ALA A 210 -3.12 5.27 2.30
CA ALA A 210 -2.57 5.88 3.50
C ALA A 210 -2.81 5.00 4.73
N ILE A 211 -2.03 5.28 5.77
CA ILE A 211 -2.21 4.66 7.08
C ILE A 211 -3.38 5.35 7.78
N LYS A 212 -4.32 4.58 8.31
CA LYS A 212 -5.40 5.12 9.15
C LYS A 212 -4.80 5.86 10.33
N ARG A 213 -5.32 7.05 10.58
CA ARG A 213 -5.00 7.87 11.75
C ARG A 213 -5.70 7.37 13.01
#